data_b634d4cee6067c9de2d9963f3bc26788
#
_entry.id   b634d4cee6067c9de2d9963f3bc26788
#
_cell.length_a   1.000
_cell.length_b   1.000
_cell.length_c   1.000
_cell.angle_alpha   90.00
_cell.angle_beta   90.00
_cell.angle_gamma   90.00
#
_symmetry.space_group_name_H-M   'P 1'
#
loop_
_entity.id
_entity.type
_entity.pdbx_description
1 polymer ?
#
loop_
_entity_poly.entity_id
_entity_poly.type
_entity_poly.pdbx_seq_one_letter_code
_entity_poly.pdbx_strand_id
1 'polypeptide(L)'
;MGLSAKAESSGTCGPNLKWHLTDDGVLIISGKGEMADYSVPYNSAPWRYFGVKRIIVGDSVTTIGEYAFSNCSSLTSVTIPNSVTTIKEYAF
;
A
#
# COMPACT_ATOMS: atom_id res chain seq x y z
N MET A 1 26.99 -3.72 9.81
CA MET A 1 26.49 -3.75 9.72
C MET A 1 25.64 -3.83 9.55
N GLY A 2 25.18 -3.85 9.47
CA GLY A 2 24.46 -3.90 9.31
C GLY A 2 23.68 -3.90 9.01
N LEU A 3 23.42 -3.90 8.85
CA LEU A 3 22.66 -3.88 8.62
C LEU A 3 21.64 -3.96 8.58
N SER A 4 21.09 -3.68 8.72
CA SER A 4 20.15 -3.77 8.66
C SER A 4 19.23 -3.93 7.94
N ALA A 5 19.24 -4.24 7.62
CA ALA A 5 18.57 -4.40 6.82
C ALA A 5 17.21 -4.47 6.70
N LYS A 6 16.56 -4.56 6.92
CA LYS A 6 15.43 -4.54 6.73
C LYS A 6 14.80 -3.62 6.81
N ALA A 7 15.04 -3.10 6.94
CA ALA A 7 14.41 -2.04 7.25
C ALA A 7 13.36 -1.57 6.37
N GLU A 8 13.53 -0.58 5.67
CA GLU A 8 12.47 0.05 4.93
C GLU A 8 12.47 -0.36 3.47
N SER A 9 11.29 -0.37 2.87
CA SER A 9 11.15 -0.62 1.46
C SER A 9 10.30 0.48 0.84
N SER A 10 10.50 0.74 -0.42
CA SER A 10 9.73 1.74 -1.12
C SER A 10 9.69 1.44 -2.62
N GLY A 11 8.79 2.10 -3.32
CA GLY A 11 8.64 1.94 -4.75
C GLY A 11 7.46 2.73 -5.27
N THR A 12 7.01 2.36 -6.46
CA THR A 12 5.85 3.01 -7.06
C THR A 12 4.65 2.08 -7.02
N CYS A 13 3.46 2.67 -6.98
CA CYS A 13 2.23 1.90 -6.96
C CYS A 13 1.14 2.56 -7.80
N GLY A 14 1.55 3.21 -8.87
CA GLY A 14 0.67 3.87 -9.82
C GLY A 14 1.47 4.85 -10.64
N PRO A 15 0.87 5.48 -11.65
CA PRO A 15 1.60 6.41 -12.50
C PRO A 15 2.24 7.56 -11.70
N ASN A 16 1.57 8.01 -10.66
CA ASN A 16 2.05 9.12 -9.85
C ASN A 16 1.96 8.84 -8.36
N LEU A 17 1.96 7.56 -7.98
CA LEU A 17 1.91 7.16 -6.58
C LEU A 17 3.18 6.44 -6.17
N LYS A 18 3.53 6.63 -4.93
CA LYS A 18 4.68 5.96 -4.32
C LYS A 18 4.24 5.33 -3.01
N TRP A 19 4.95 4.29 -2.62
CA TRP A 19 4.74 3.65 -1.33
C TRP A 19 6.04 3.59 -0.56
N HIS A 20 5.92 3.62 0.75
CA HIS A 20 7.04 3.50 1.67
C HIS A 20 6.59 2.68 2.86
N LEU A 21 7.33 1.65 3.15
CA LEU A 21 7.02 0.75 4.27
C LEU A 21 8.11 0.89 5.32
N THR A 22 7.72 1.27 6.52
CA THR A 22 8.66 1.43 7.62
C THR A 22 8.94 0.10 8.31
N ASP A 23 9.98 0.07 9.14
CA ASP A 23 10.32 -1.10 9.94
C ASP A 23 9.18 -1.55 10.83
N ASP A 24 8.37 -0.61 11.27
CA ASP A 24 7.26 -0.88 12.19
C ASP A 24 6.04 -1.46 11.50
N GLY A 25 6.09 -1.61 10.20
CA GLY A 25 4.96 -2.14 9.46
C GLY A 25 3.93 -1.10 9.05
N VAL A 26 4.33 0.17 8.98
CA VAL A 26 3.45 1.24 8.52
C VAL A 26 3.68 1.48 7.03
N LEU A 27 2.64 1.25 6.24
CA LEU A 27 2.69 1.48 4.80
C LEU A 27 2.09 2.84 4.50
N ILE A 28 2.88 3.70 3.87
CA ILE A 28 2.46 5.05 3.53
C ILE A 28 2.35 5.17 2.02
N ILE A 29 1.17 5.52 1.54
CA ILE A 29 0.92 5.74 0.12
C ILE A 29 0.86 7.24 -0.12
N SER A 30 1.68 7.74 -1.01
CA SER A 30 1.76 9.17 -1.28
C SER A 30 1.69 9.43 -2.77
N GLY A 31 1.51 10.71 -3.12
CA GLY A 31 1.40 11.14 -4.50
C GLY A 31 -0.01 11.50 -4.86
N LYS A 32 -0.37 11.34 -6.14
CA LYS A 32 -1.60 11.91 -6.66
C LYS A 32 -2.24 10.96 -7.65
N GLY A 33 -3.56 10.78 -7.53
CA GLY A 33 -4.33 10.03 -8.51
C GLY A 33 -4.55 8.58 -8.14
N GLU A 34 -4.58 7.71 -9.14
CA GLU A 34 -5.00 6.32 -8.98
C GLU A 34 -3.87 5.38 -8.64
N MET A 35 -4.18 4.44 -7.79
CA MET A 35 -3.28 3.31 -7.53
C MET A 35 -3.39 2.30 -8.66
N ALA A 36 -2.31 1.58 -8.91
CA ALA A 36 -2.31 0.47 -9.86
C ALA A 36 -3.19 -0.67 -9.34
N ASP A 37 -3.68 -1.50 -10.25
CA ASP A 37 -4.41 -2.70 -9.89
C ASP A 37 -3.44 -3.86 -9.75
N TYR A 38 -3.74 -4.74 -8.81
CA TYR A 38 -2.93 -5.94 -8.58
C TYR A 38 -3.82 -7.17 -8.72
N SER A 39 -3.22 -8.32 -8.64
CA SER A 39 -3.98 -9.58 -8.71
C SER A 39 -3.24 -10.64 -7.92
N VAL A 40 -3.93 -11.70 -7.57
CA VAL A 40 -3.33 -12.83 -6.89
C VAL A 40 -3.59 -14.06 -7.71
N PRO A 41 -2.59 -14.93 -7.84
CA PRO A 41 -1.30 -14.91 -7.16
C PRO A 41 -0.16 -14.24 -7.93
N TYR A 42 -0.38 -13.80 -9.16
CA TYR A 42 0.73 -13.51 -10.07
C TYR A 42 1.22 -12.07 -10.09
N ASN A 43 0.41 -11.11 -9.70
CA ASN A 43 0.80 -9.71 -9.73
C ASN A 43 0.41 -9.05 -8.42
N SER A 44 0.96 -9.57 -7.34
CA SER A 44 0.63 -9.10 -6.00
C SER A 44 1.21 -7.72 -5.75
N ALA A 45 0.56 -6.98 -4.86
CA ALA A 45 1.09 -5.70 -4.42
C ALA A 45 2.48 -5.88 -3.84
N PRO A 46 3.38 -4.92 -4.06
CA PRO A 46 4.77 -5.07 -3.62
C PRO A 46 4.95 -5.26 -2.13
N TRP A 47 4.00 -4.81 -1.32
CA TRP A 47 4.07 -4.90 0.14
C TRP A 47 3.41 -6.15 0.72
N ARG A 48 2.88 -7.02 -0.12
CA ARG A 48 2.00 -8.09 0.32
C ARG A 48 2.60 -9.00 1.40
N TYR A 49 3.88 -9.28 1.30
CA TYR A 49 4.52 -10.26 2.18
C TYR A 49 5.29 -9.65 3.34
N PHE A 50 5.12 -8.36 3.59
CA PHE A 50 5.97 -7.68 4.56
C PHE A 50 5.33 -7.42 5.93
N GLY A 51 4.19 -8.02 6.19
CA GLY A 51 3.57 -7.86 7.51
C GLY A 51 3.09 -6.44 7.79
N VAL A 52 2.39 -5.86 6.83
CA VAL A 52 1.85 -4.51 6.98
C VAL A 52 0.84 -4.47 8.12
N LYS A 53 1.05 -3.58 9.08
CA LYS A 53 0.18 -3.44 10.25
C LYS A 53 -0.74 -2.25 10.17
N ARG A 54 -0.30 -1.19 9.52
CA ARG A 54 -1.09 0.04 9.38
C ARG A 54 -0.89 0.59 7.97
N ILE A 55 -1.93 1.19 7.44
CA ILE A 55 -1.87 1.81 6.13
C ILE A 55 -2.33 3.26 6.25
N ILE A 56 -1.54 4.17 5.73
CA ILE A 56 -1.87 5.59 5.69
C ILE A 56 -1.90 6.02 4.24
N VAL A 57 -3.06 6.40 3.76
CA VAL A 57 -3.24 6.84 2.38
C VAL A 57 -3.23 8.36 2.34
N GLY A 58 -2.42 8.93 1.47
CA GLY A 58 -2.25 10.37 1.38
C GLY A 58 -3.42 11.11 0.75
N ASP A 59 -3.48 12.40 1.00
CA ASP A 59 -4.64 13.25 0.72
C ASP A 59 -4.95 13.50 -0.75
N SER A 60 -4.09 13.10 -1.66
CA SER A 60 -4.31 13.28 -3.10
C SER A 60 -4.53 11.99 -3.85
N VAL A 61 -4.60 10.88 -3.13
CA VAL A 61 -4.88 9.57 -3.72
C VAL A 61 -6.38 9.47 -3.95
N THR A 62 -6.78 9.06 -5.16
CA THR A 62 -8.19 9.02 -5.53
C THR A 62 -8.77 7.62 -5.60
N THR A 63 -7.94 6.61 -5.80
CA THR A 63 -8.42 5.25 -6.04
C THR A 63 -7.51 4.24 -5.38
N ILE A 64 -8.12 3.29 -4.68
CA ILE A 64 -7.41 2.11 -4.16
C ILE A 64 -7.59 1.00 -5.19
N GLY A 65 -6.50 0.42 -5.63
CA GLY A 65 -6.52 -0.56 -6.72
C GLY A 65 -7.05 -1.93 -6.32
N GLU A 66 -7.34 -2.74 -7.32
CA GLU A 66 -7.80 -4.12 -7.09
C GLU A 66 -6.73 -4.91 -6.35
N TYR A 67 -7.14 -5.68 -5.38
CA TYR A 67 -6.27 -6.56 -4.58
C TYR A 67 -5.13 -5.83 -3.87
N ALA A 68 -5.22 -4.51 -3.77
CA ALA A 68 -4.10 -3.72 -3.23
C ALA A 68 -3.71 -4.15 -1.82
N PHE A 69 -4.67 -4.39 -0.96
CA PHE A 69 -4.41 -4.76 0.43
C PHE A 69 -4.97 -6.13 0.79
N SER A 70 -5.19 -6.94 -0.23
CA SER A 70 -5.71 -8.28 0.02
C SER A 70 -4.65 -9.11 0.74
N ASN A 71 -5.08 -9.99 1.61
CA ASN A 71 -4.19 -10.85 2.39
C ASN A 71 -3.21 -10.11 3.31
N CYS A 72 -3.50 -8.86 3.65
CA CYS A 72 -2.74 -8.15 4.67
C CYS A 72 -3.24 -8.59 6.04
N SER A 73 -2.90 -9.81 6.44
CA SER A 73 -3.47 -10.44 7.63
C SER A 73 -3.03 -9.82 8.95
N SER A 74 -1.94 -9.07 8.93
CA SER A 74 -1.46 -8.37 10.14
C SER A 74 -2.06 -6.99 10.31
N LEU A 75 -2.90 -6.59 9.36
CA LEU A 75 -3.42 -5.22 9.32
C LEU A 75 -4.37 -4.93 10.47
N THR A 76 -4.13 -3.86 11.19
CA THR A 76 -4.95 -3.44 12.32
C THR A 76 -5.66 -2.12 12.08
N SER A 77 -5.14 -1.28 11.19
CA SER A 77 -5.82 0.00 10.91
C SER A 77 -5.48 0.53 9.53
N VAL A 78 -6.42 1.26 8.97
CA VAL A 78 -6.26 1.92 7.66
C VAL A 78 -6.85 3.32 7.77
N THR A 79 -6.07 4.30 7.32
CA THR A 79 -6.54 5.68 7.25
C THR A 79 -6.75 6.03 5.78
N ILE A 80 -7.99 6.27 5.40
CA ILE A 80 -8.36 6.59 4.03
C ILE A 80 -8.95 8.00 3.99
N PRO A 81 -8.32 8.93 3.26
CA PRO A 81 -8.80 10.32 3.25
C PRO A 81 -10.00 10.51 2.35
N ASN A 82 -10.60 11.69 2.44
CA ASN A 82 -11.76 12.04 1.64
C ASN A 82 -11.46 12.12 0.14
N SER A 83 -10.20 12.24 -0.23
CA SER A 83 -9.82 12.27 -1.64
C SER A 83 -10.10 10.96 -2.36
N VAL A 84 -10.15 9.85 -1.61
CA VAL A 84 -10.40 8.54 -2.19
C VAL A 84 -11.89 8.40 -2.48
N THR A 85 -12.21 8.27 -3.75
CA THR A 85 -13.61 8.15 -4.19
C THR A 85 -13.95 6.75 -4.67
N THR A 86 -12.93 5.91 -4.92
CA THR A 86 -13.15 4.56 -5.44
C THR A 86 -12.25 3.57 -4.73
N ILE A 87 -12.84 2.49 -4.25
CA ILE A 87 -12.10 1.35 -3.72
C ILE A 87 -12.53 0.17 -4.57
N LYS A 88 -11.58 -0.38 -5.33
CA LYS A 88 -11.91 -1.41 -6.30
C LYS A 88 -12.08 -2.77 -5.65
N GLU A 89 -12.48 -3.75 -6.47
CA GLU A 89 -12.83 -5.08 -5.97
C GLU A 89 -11.65 -5.75 -5.30
N TYR A 90 -11.94 -6.43 -4.23
CA TYR A 90 -10.97 -7.24 -3.50
C TYR A 90 -9.79 -6.41 -2.95
N ALA A 91 -9.96 -5.10 -2.82
CA ALA A 91 -8.90 -4.23 -2.32
C ALA A 91 -8.45 -4.65 -0.91
N PHE A 92 -9.37 -5.19 -0.12
CA PHE A 92 -9.08 -5.66 1.23
C PHE A 92 -9.39 -7.12 1.44
#